data_c5c98df36fd74f398ad6e96a29c0122a
#
_entry.id   c5c98df36fd74f398ad6e96a29c0122a
#
_cell.length_a   1.000
_cell.length_b   1.000
_cell.length_c   1.000
_cell.angle_alpha   90.00
_cell.angle_beta   90.00
_cell.angle_gamma   90.00
#
_symmetry.space_group_name_H-M   'P 1'
#
loop_
_entity.id
_entity.type
_entity.pdbx_description
1 polymer ?
#
loop_
_entity_poly.entity_id
_entity_poly.type
_entity_poly.pdbx_seq_one_letter_code
_entity_poly.pdbx_strand_id
1 'polypeptide(L)'
;MKKMIAIVLALAMALALVACGGGATKMTMGTGGTAGTYYAYGGVLGQYITNNAEIEVVVVSTDGSKANIQSIDAGDYQLGTVQSDVLAYAWEGTRSFESEGKIDSFRVVAGLYAEAVQLITMDPEIKSVADLAGKSVSIGAPGSGVYFNAVDVLGAAGLTENDINAQYQSFADSTDALKDGKIDAAFIVAGAPTPAIQELCTTTNAYLVPIDRKSVV
;
A
#
# COMPACT_ATOMS: atom_id res chain seq x y z
N MET A 1 -39.64 -20.15 47.83
CA MET A 1 -39.76 -20.16 46.36
C MET A 1 -39.25 -18.91 45.70
N LYS A 2 -39.74 -17.68 46.01
CA LYS A 2 -39.30 -16.42 45.37
C LYS A 2 -37.77 -16.15 45.47
N LYS A 3 -37.15 -16.43 46.63
CA LYS A 3 -35.69 -16.24 46.83
C LYS A 3 -34.85 -17.26 46.05
N MET A 4 -35.30 -18.49 45.88
CA MET A 4 -34.60 -19.49 45.06
C MET A 4 -34.67 -19.17 43.56
N ILE A 5 -35.82 -18.66 43.09
CA ILE A 5 -35.98 -18.21 41.70
C ILE A 5 -35.05 -17.02 41.39
N ALA A 6 -34.92 -16.08 42.32
CA ALA A 6 -34.00 -14.94 42.16
C ALA A 6 -32.50 -15.37 42.09
N ILE A 7 -32.13 -16.37 42.89
CA ILE A 7 -30.74 -16.91 42.86
C ILE A 7 -30.46 -17.67 41.55
N VAL A 8 -31.42 -18.45 41.07
CA VAL A 8 -31.31 -19.19 39.79
C VAL A 8 -31.23 -18.21 38.60
N LEU A 9 -32.05 -17.13 38.62
CA LEU A 9 -32.00 -16.07 37.61
C LEU A 9 -30.66 -15.29 37.66
N ALA A 10 -30.14 -15.00 38.83
CA ALA A 10 -28.85 -14.32 38.96
C ALA A 10 -27.66 -15.21 38.50
N LEU A 11 -27.69 -16.52 38.81
CA LEU A 11 -26.72 -17.49 38.28
C LEU A 11 -26.84 -17.66 36.76
N ALA A 12 -28.05 -17.70 36.21
CA ALA A 12 -28.24 -17.77 34.75
C ALA A 12 -27.77 -16.53 34.03
N MET A 13 -27.97 -15.32 34.61
CA MET A 13 -27.38 -14.07 34.06
C MET A 13 -25.87 -14.02 34.19
N ALA A 14 -25.29 -14.50 35.28
CA ALA A 14 -23.83 -14.58 35.43
C ALA A 14 -23.22 -15.58 34.45
N LEU A 15 -23.86 -16.71 34.17
CA LEU A 15 -23.44 -17.67 33.13
C LEU A 15 -23.60 -17.13 31.71
N ALA A 16 -24.61 -16.31 31.44
CA ALA A 16 -24.79 -15.66 30.14
C ALA A 16 -23.74 -14.60 29.85
N LEU A 17 -23.18 -13.92 30.87
CA LEU A 17 -22.10 -12.96 30.76
C LEU A 17 -20.73 -13.62 30.47
N VAL A 18 -20.54 -14.88 30.87
CA VAL A 18 -19.31 -15.65 30.59
C VAL A 18 -19.32 -16.26 29.18
N ALA A 19 -20.50 -16.44 28.57
CA ALA A 19 -20.63 -17.00 27.22
C ALA A 19 -20.32 -16.01 26.09
N CYS A 20 -20.10 -14.73 26.38
CA CYS A 20 -19.78 -13.69 25.36
C CYS A 20 -18.28 -13.40 25.24
N GLY A 21 -17.38 -14.24 25.70
CA GLY A 21 -15.95 -13.96 25.74
C GLY A 21 -15.06 -15.04 25.14
N GLY A 22 -15.19 -15.37 23.85
CA GLY A 22 -14.34 -16.39 23.23
C GLY A 22 -14.24 -16.33 21.71
N GLY A 23 -14.49 -15.18 21.10
CA GLY A 23 -14.14 -14.98 19.69
C GLY A 23 -12.70 -14.51 19.54
N ALA A 24 -12.00 -14.99 18.52
CA ALA A 24 -10.67 -14.48 18.18
C ALA A 24 -10.71 -12.94 18.05
N THR A 25 -9.69 -12.27 18.54
CA THR A 25 -9.53 -10.81 18.34
C THR A 25 -9.44 -10.53 16.84
N LYS A 26 -10.34 -9.70 16.33
CA LYS A 26 -10.36 -9.37 14.91
C LYS A 26 -9.53 -8.12 14.64
N MET A 27 -8.61 -8.20 13.68
CA MET A 27 -7.78 -7.10 13.21
C MET A 27 -7.94 -6.90 11.72
N THR A 28 -8.04 -5.66 11.27
CA THR A 28 -8.00 -5.30 9.85
C THR A 28 -6.59 -4.85 9.49
N MET A 29 -6.04 -5.40 8.39
CA MET A 29 -4.74 -5.06 7.85
C MET A 29 -4.92 -4.35 6.50
N GLY A 30 -4.61 -3.05 6.44
CA GLY A 30 -4.51 -2.29 5.20
C GLY A 30 -3.25 -2.67 4.43
N THR A 31 -3.38 -2.88 3.12
CA THR A 31 -2.25 -3.27 2.26
C THR A 31 -2.04 -2.26 1.12
N GLY A 32 -2.21 -2.66 -0.10
CA GLY A 32 -2.16 -1.86 -1.33
C GLY A 32 -3.09 -2.47 -2.36
N GLY A 33 -2.96 -2.09 -3.61
CA GLY A 33 -3.71 -2.69 -4.71
C GLY A 33 -3.45 -4.20 -4.84
N THR A 34 -4.44 -4.95 -5.30
CA THR A 34 -4.41 -6.43 -5.35
C THR A 34 -3.30 -7.01 -6.23
N ALA A 35 -2.79 -6.24 -7.20
CA ALA A 35 -1.67 -6.61 -8.06
C ALA A 35 -0.29 -6.20 -7.49
N GLY A 36 -0.25 -5.70 -6.24
CA GLY A 36 0.97 -5.28 -5.55
C GLY A 36 1.49 -6.30 -4.55
N THR A 37 2.77 -6.16 -4.20
CA THR A 37 3.45 -7.03 -3.22
C THR A 37 2.83 -6.89 -1.82
N TYR A 38 2.36 -5.71 -1.42
CA TYR A 38 1.69 -5.51 -0.12
C TYR A 38 0.50 -6.44 0.07
N TYR A 39 -0.37 -6.52 -0.93
CA TYR A 39 -1.56 -7.36 -0.84
C TYR A 39 -1.20 -8.86 -0.84
N ALA A 40 -0.30 -9.28 -1.71
CA ALA A 40 0.15 -10.67 -1.79
C ALA A 40 0.84 -11.12 -0.48
N TYR A 41 1.79 -10.32 0.01
CA TYR A 41 2.49 -10.62 1.27
C TYR A 41 1.57 -10.52 2.49
N GLY A 42 0.72 -9.48 2.54
CA GLY A 42 -0.27 -9.28 3.59
C GLY A 42 -1.24 -10.46 3.70
N GLY A 43 -1.67 -11.02 2.56
CA GLY A 43 -2.51 -12.21 2.52
C GLY A 43 -1.85 -13.43 3.19
N VAL A 44 -0.60 -13.70 2.85
CA VAL A 44 0.18 -14.81 3.46
C VAL A 44 0.41 -14.55 4.95
N LEU A 45 0.83 -13.34 5.33
CA LEU A 45 1.10 -12.97 6.71
C LEU A 45 -0.19 -13.01 7.55
N GLY A 46 -1.29 -12.44 7.05
CA GLY A 46 -2.58 -12.44 7.74
C GLY A 46 -3.10 -13.86 7.98
N GLN A 47 -3.00 -14.73 6.98
CA GLN A 47 -3.36 -16.13 7.12
C GLN A 47 -2.46 -16.86 8.14
N TYR A 48 -1.15 -16.59 8.11
CA TYR A 48 -0.22 -17.19 9.08
C TYR A 48 -0.55 -16.77 10.51
N ILE A 49 -0.82 -15.48 10.77
CA ILE A 49 -1.21 -14.98 12.09
C ILE A 49 -2.54 -15.65 12.52
N THR A 50 -3.53 -15.67 11.65
CA THR A 50 -4.85 -16.25 11.94
C THR A 50 -4.75 -17.74 12.30
N ASN A 51 -3.84 -18.47 11.67
CA ASN A 51 -3.67 -19.91 11.94
C ASN A 51 -2.82 -20.22 13.19
N ASN A 52 -2.02 -19.27 13.67
CA ASN A 52 -1.05 -19.51 14.74
C ASN A 52 -1.27 -18.65 16.01
N ALA A 53 -2.25 -17.75 16.00
CA ALA A 53 -2.61 -16.90 17.14
C ALA A 53 -4.13 -16.87 17.30
N GLU A 54 -4.61 -16.42 18.47
CA GLU A 54 -6.04 -16.19 18.72
C GLU A 54 -6.47 -14.82 18.13
N ILE A 55 -6.05 -14.55 16.89
CA ILE A 55 -6.28 -13.29 16.16
C ILE A 55 -6.76 -13.63 14.75
N GLU A 56 -7.92 -13.14 14.35
CA GLU A 56 -8.39 -13.17 12.97
C GLU A 56 -7.89 -11.92 12.24
N VAL A 57 -7.04 -12.06 11.22
CA VAL A 57 -6.57 -10.94 10.40
C VAL A 57 -7.34 -10.87 9.09
N VAL A 58 -8.08 -9.78 8.90
CA VAL A 58 -8.77 -9.47 7.64
C VAL A 58 -7.89 -8.54 6.81
N VAL A 59 -7.42 -9.03 5.67
CA VAL A 59 -6.56 -8.27 4.76
C VAL A 59 -7.43 -7.52 3.76
N VAL A 60 -7.20 -6.20 3.63
CA VAL A 60 -7.96 -5.33 2.73
C VAL A 60 -7.04 -4.62 1.74
N SER A 61 -7.54 -4.47 0.52
CA SER A 61 -6.89 -3.66 -0.51
C SER A 61 -7.13 -2.17 -0.24
N THR A 62 -6.09 -1.36 -0.42
CA THR A 62 -6.13 0.09 -0.21
C THR A 62 -5.30 0.80 -1.29
N ASP A 63 -5.29 2.14 -1.25
CA ASP A 63 -4.41 2.94 -2.11
C ASP A 63 -2.94 2.93 -1.67
N GLY A 64 -2.62 2.33 -0.51
CA GLY A 64 -1.25 2.13 -0.03
C GLY A 64 -0.89 2.96 1.20
N SER A 65 0.36 3.39 1.27
CA SER A 65 1.02 3.84 2.51
C SER A 65 0.31 4.97 3.24
N LYS A 66 -0.04 6.07 2.56
CA LYS A 66 -0.74 7.20 3.19
C LYS A 66 -2.12 6.80 3.68
N ALA A 67 -2.89 6.12 2.83
CA ALA A 67 -4.23 5.64 3.16
C ALA A 67 -4.22 4.70 4.39
N ASN A 68 -3.22 3.84 4.49
CA ASN A 68 -3.07 2.92 5.62
C ASN A 68 -2.78 3.67 6.93
N ILE A 69 -1.89 4.67 6.90
CA ILE A 69 -1.58 5.50 8.07
C ILE A 69 -2.83 6.26 8.53
N GLN A 70 -3.57 6.88 7.61
CA GLN A 70 -4.80 7.61 7.93
C GLN A 70 -5.86 6.69 8.55
N SER A 71 -6.04 5.48 8.00
CA SER A 71 -6.99 4.50 8.55
C SER A 71 -6.57 3.94 9.91
N ILE A 72 -5.27 3.83 10.17
CA ILE A 72 -4.74 3.46 11.50
C ILE A 72 -4.99 4.60 12.49
N ASP A 73 -4.72 5.84 12.12
CA ASP A 73 -4.96 7.01 12.96
C ASP A 73 -6.46 7.19 13.30
N ALA A 74 -7.33 6.93 12.34
CA ALA A 74 -8.78 6.93 12.53
C ALA A 74 -9.29 5.76 13.40
N GLY A 75 -8.46 4.72 13.64
CA GLY A 75 -8.84 3.51 14.36
C GLY A 75 -9.58 2.47 13.54
N ASP A 76 -9.69 2.67 12.22
CA ASP A 76 -10.37 1.74 11.30
C ASP A 76 -9.54 0.47 11.07
N TYR A 77 -8.20 0.61 11.03
CA TYR A 77 -7.27 -0.50 10.87
C TYR A 77 -6.34 -0.64 12.09
N GLN A 78 -5.98 -1.87 12.40
CA GLN A 78 -5.03 -2.18 13.47
C GLN A 78 -3.63 -2.47 12.95
N LEU A 79 -3.53 -2.85 11.68
CA LEU A 79 -2.27 -3.15 10.98
C LEU A 79 -2.26 -2.47 9.61
N GLY A 80 -1.07 -2.18 9.10
CA GLY A 80 -0.91 -1.65 7.75
C GLY A 80 0.51 -1.83 7.23
N THR A 81 0.63 -2.07 5.92
CA THR A 81 1.93 -2.05 5.23
C THR A 81 2.21 -0.63 4.74
N VAL A 82 3.40 -0.14 4.99
CA VAL A 82 3.75 1.27 4.75
C VAL A 82 5.23 1.39 4.36
N GLN A 83 5.51 2.24 3.38
CA GLN A 83 6.89 2.63 3.04
C GLN A 83 7.52 3.42 4.18
N SER A 84 8.81 3.24 4.40
CA SER A 84 9.55 3.89 5.49
C SER A 84 9.65 5.41 5.35
N ASP A 85 9.73 5.93 4.14
CA ASP A 85 9.71 7.36 3.84
C ASP A 85 8.34 7.99 4.17
N VAL A 86 7.24 7.32 3.79
CA VAL A 86 5.88 7.78 4.11
C VAL A 86 5.61 7.75 5.62
N LEU A 87 6.17 6.77 6.35
CA LEU A 87 6.15 6.77 7.82
C LEU A 87 6.84 8.01 8.39
N ALA A 88 8.00 8.38 7.85
CA ALA A 88 8.73 9.57 8.27
C ALA A 88 7.91 10.84 7.98
N TYR A 89 7.32 10.95 6.78
CA TYR A 89 6.47 12.10 6.43
C TYR A 89 5.28 12.27 7.37
N ALA A 90 4.62 11.17 7.74
CA ALA A 90 3.53 11.20 8.71
C ALA A 90 4.00 11.62 10.09
N TRP A 91 5.11 11.05 10.57
CA TRP A 91 5.68 11.36 11.88
C TRP A 91 6.13 12.82 12.02
N GLU A 92 6.63 13.40 10.92
CA GLU A 92 7.11 14.78 10.88
C GLU A 92 6.01 15.79 10.49
N GLY A 93 4.91 15.33 9.87
CA GLY A 93 3.86 16.19 9.32
C GLY A 93 4.32 16.93 8.07
N THR A 94 5.11 16.24 7.21
CA THR A 94 5.72 16.83 6.00
C THR A 94 5.17 16.19 4.73
N ARG A 95 5.50 16.77 3.57
CA ARG A 95 5.14 16.22 2.24
C ARG A 95 3.64 15.92 2.14
N SER A 96 3.29 14.65 2.04
CA SER A 96 1.91 14.19 1.94
C SER A 96 1.02 14.55 3.13
N PHE A 97 1.61 14.90 4.26
CA PHE A 97 0.91 15.20 5.50
C PHE A 97 0.98 16.67 5.93
N GLU A 98 1.51 17.56 5.09
CA GLU A 98 1.62 19.00 5.41
C GLU A 98 0.28 19.64 5.79
N SER A 99 -0.81 19.26 5.11
CA SER A 99 -2.16 19.77 5.40
C SER A 99 -2.83 19.14 6.61
N GLU A 100 -2.41 17.93 6.97
CA GLU A 100 -3.00 17.12 8.05
C GLU A 100 -2.21 17.30 9.36
N GLY A 101 -0.93 17.66 9.23
CA GLY A 101 0.01 17.75 10.34
C GLY A 101 0.59 16.39 10.72
N LYS A 102 1.26 16.37 11.86
CA LYS A 102 1.91 15.19 12.41
C LYS A 102 0.90 14.11 12.81
N ILE A 103 1.16 12.88 12.37
CA ILE A 103 0.46 11.68 12.82
C ILE A 103 1.47 10.78 13.55
N ASP A 104 1.29 10.54 14.84
CA ASP A 104 2.19 9.73 15.68
C ASP A 104 1.46 8.65 16.51
N SER A 105 0.21 8.36 16.17
CA SER A 105 -0.64 7.35 16.79
C SER A 105 -0.25 5.90 16.48
N PHE A 106 0.59 5.69 15.46
CA PHE A 106 1.04 4.37 15.03
C PHE A 106 2.36 3.92 15.70
N ARG A 107 2.68 2.63 15.57
CA ARG A 107 3.97 2.04 15.97
C ARG A 107 4.45 1.10 14.87
N VAL A 108 5.77 1.08 14.63
CA VAL A 108 6.40 0.14 13.71
C VAL A 108 6.57 -1.21 14.42
N VAL A 109 6.03 -2.26 13.82
CA VAL A 109 6.10 -3.63 14.35
C VAL A 109 7.33 -4.36 13.79
N ALA A 110 7.55 -4.27 12.48
CA ALA A 110 8.67 -4.93 11.80
C ALA A 110 9.00 -4.27 10.47
N GLY A 111 10.26 -4.42 10.01
CA GLY A 111 10.62 -4.24 8.61
C GLY A 111 10.36 -5.55 7.86
N LEU A 112 9.75 -5.48 6.69
CA LEU A 112 9.35 -6.66 5.91
C LEU A 112 10.35 -6.99 4.80
N TYR A 113 10.49 -6.08 3.83
CA TYR A 113 11.36 -6.26 2.66
C TYR A 113 11.74 -4.90 2.06
N ALA A 114 12.75 -4.91 1.20
CA ALA A 114 13.12 -3.73 0.43
C ALA A 114 12.21 -3.54 -0.78
N GLU A 115 11.80 -2.31 -1.04
CA GLU A 115 11.06 -1.94 -2.23
C GLU A 115 11.99 -1.28 -3.25
N ALA A 116 11.77 -1.60 -4.51
CA ALA A 116 12.48 -1.00 -5.63
C ALA A 116 11.55 -0.03 -6.38
N VAL A 117 12.06 1.13 -6.72
CA VAL A 117 11.41 2.01 -7.70
C VAL A 117 11.67 1.41 -9.08
N GLN A 118 10.61 0.99 -9.74
CA GLN A 118 10.62 0.38 -11.06
C GLN A 118 9.87 1.28 -12.02
N LEU A 119 10.58 1.86 -12.98
CA LEU A 119 9.98 2.59 -14.11
C LEU A 119 9.87 1.63 -15.28
N ILE A 120 8.65 1.32 -15.69
CA ILE A 120 8.37 0.37 -16.76
C ILE A 120 7.72 1.04 -17.97
N THR A 121 8.02 0.54 -19.16
CA THR A 121 7.44 0.97 -20.42
C THR A 121 7.31 -0.19 -21.40
N MET A 122 6.47 -0.04 -22.42
CA MET A 122 6.43 -0.94 -23.58
C MET A 122 7.13 -0.33 -24.81
N ASP A 123 7.53 0.95 -24.73
CA ASP A 123 8.26 1.64 -25.79
C ASP A 123 9.78 1.50 -25.58
N PRO A 124 10.52 0.76 -26.44
CA PRO A 124 11.96 0.57 -26.31
C PRO A 124 12.77 1.86 -26.53
N GLU A 125 12.15 2.92 -27.03
CA GLU A 125 12.83 4.21 -27.21
C GLU A 125 12.83 5.09 -25.94
N ILE A 126 12.04 4.76 -24.93
CA ILE A 126 12.10 5.37 -23.59
C ILE A 126 13.25 4.68 -22.83
N LYS A 127 14.43 5.33 -22.80
CA LYS A 127 15.69 4.77 -22.27
C LYS A 127 16.18 5.45 -20.99
N SER A 128 15.57 6.58 -20.63
CA SER A 128 15.90 7.38 -19.45
C SER A 128 14.66 8.05 -18.89
N VAL A 129 14.76 8.54 -17.65
CA VAL A 129 13.68 9.34 -17.03
C VAL A 129 13.41 10.63 -17.81
N ALA A 130 14.44 11.23 -18.43
CA ALA A 130 14.28 12.44 -19.22
C ALA A 130 13.40 12.24 -20.48
N ASP A 131 13.34 11.01 -21.01
CA ASP A 131 12.50 10.70 -22.18
C ASP A 131 10.99 10.69 -21.86
N LEU A 132 10.62 10.85 -20.57
CA LEU A 132 9.24 10.97 -20.14
C LEU A 132 8.61 12.34 -20.42
N ALA A 133 9.40 13.35 -20.81
CA ALA A 133 8.90 14.67 -21.14
C ALA A 133 7.79 14.59 -22.23
N GLY A 134 6.60 15.13 -21.93
CA GLY A 134 5.43 15.09 -22.80
C GLY A 134 4.72 13.73 -22.92
N LYS A 135 5.20 12.70 -22.21
CA LYS A 135 4.61 11.35 -22.23
C LYS A 135 3.48 11.21 -21.21
N SER A 136 2.58 10.24 -21.45
CA SER A 136 1.55 9.84 -20.50
C SER A 136 2.14 8.84 -19.50
N VAL A 137 2.25 9.22 -18.23
CA VAL A 137 2.98 8.43 -17.22
C VAL A 137 2.11 8.20 -16.00
N SER A 138 1.93 6.94 -15.61
CA SER A 138 1.34 6.62 -14.32
C SER A 138 2.37 6.84 -13.20
N ILE A 139 2.00 7.69 -12.24
CA ILE A 139 2.84 8.08 -11.10
C ILE A 139 2.29 7.55 -9.76
N GLY A 140 1.44 6.52 -9.80
CA GLY A 140 0.88 5.86 -8.62
C GLY A 140 -0.51 6.39 -8.24
N ALA A 141 -1.23 5.59 -7.47
CA ALA A 141 -2.56 5.96 -6.98
C ALA A 141 -2.48 7.13 -5.97
N PRO A 142 -3.53 7.96 -5.88
CA PRO A 142 -3.65 8.95 -4.80
C PRO A 142 -3.56 8.25 -3.44
N GLY A 143 -2.78 8.78 -2.51
CA GLY A 143 -2.58 8.15 -1.20
C GLY A 143 -1.54 7.03 -1.18
N SER A 144 -0.87 6.73 -2.30
CA SER A 144 0.26 5.79 -2.35
C SER A 144 1.59 6.51 -2.04
N GLY A 145 2.60 5.73 -1.60
CA GLY A 145 3.97 6.21 -1.51
C GLY A 145 4.65 6.32 -2.88
N VAL A 146 4.14 5.59 -3.88
CA VAL A 146 4.65 5.60 -5.26
C VAL A 146 4.69 7.00 -5.86
N TYR A 147 3.65 7.79 -5.58
CA TYR A 147 3.56 9.18 -6.04
C TYR A 147 4.79 10.00 -5.65
N PHE A 148 5.21 9.95 -4.38
CA PHE A 148 6.36 10.74 -3.90
C PHE A 148 7.66 10.26 -4.52
N ASN A 149 7.85 8.94 -4.65
CA ASN A 149 9.03 8.38 -5.30
C ASN A 149 9.08 8.75 -6.80
N ALA A 150 7.93 8.74 -7.49
CA ALA A 150 7.86 9.19 -8.88
C ALA A 150 8.23 10.67 -9.04
N VAL A 151 7.67 11.55 -8.18
CA VAL A 151 8.00 12.99 -8.19
C VAL A 151 9.48 13.22 -7.90
N ASP A 152 10.07 12.50 -6.94
CA ASP A 152 11.48 12.63 -6.61
C ASP A 152 12.38 12.17 -7.77
N VAL A 153 12.06 11.07 -8.45
CA VAL A 153 12.80 10.57 -9.62
C VAL A 153 12.66 11.53 -10.81
N LEU A 154 11.46 12.03 -11.08
CA LEU A 154 11.24 13.04 -12.12
C LEU A 154 12.04 14.31 -11.81
N GLY A 155 11.98 14.81 -10.57
CA GLY A 155 12.70 16.00 -10.12
C GLY A 155 14.21 15.85 -10.27
N ALA A 156 14.78 14.68 -9.97
CA ALA A 156 16.20 14.39 -10.17
C ALA A 156 16.62 14.41 -11.65
N ALA A 157 15.70 14.13 -12.56
CA ALA A 157 15.89 14.25 -14.02
C ALA A 157 15.56 15.65 -14.56
N GLY A 158 15.20 16.61 -13.70
CA GLY A 158 14.82 17.96 -14.08
C GLY A 158 13.40 18.10 -14.61
N LEU A 159 12.54 17.11 -14.36
CA LEU A 159 11.14 17.10 -14.75
C LEU A 159 10.23 17.33 -13.54
N THR A 160 9.05 17.84 -13.81
CA THR A 160 7.94 17.98 -12.86
C THR A 160 6.71 17.24 -13.39
N GLU A 161 5.65 17.15 -12.62
CA GLU A 161 4.36 16.62 -13.09
C GLU A 161 3.77 17.41 -14.26
N ASN A 162 4.12 18.71 -14.39
CA ASN A 162 3.66 19.55 -15.48
C ASN A 162 4.38 19.26 -16.82
N ASP A 163 5.51 18.58 -16.77
CA ASP A 163 6.30 18.21 -17.95
C ASP A 163 5.85 16.87 -18.55
N ILE A 164 4.93 16.16 -17.88
CA ILE A 164 4.34 14.90 -18.32
C ILE A 164 2.80 15.00 -18.32
N ASN A 165 2.13 14.05 -18.96
CA ASN A 165 0.70 13.84 -18.78
C ASN A 165 0.49 12.83 -17.63
N ALA A 166 0.49 13.32 -16.39
CA ALA A 166 0.46 12.49 -15.20
C ALA A 166 -0.87 11.74 -15.06
N GLN A 167 -0.80 10.43 -14.81
CA GLN A 167 -1.92 9.55 -14.54
C GLN A 167 -1.78 8.99 -13.12
N TYR A 168 -2.88 8.98 -12.37
CA TYR A 168 -2.90 8.53 -10.97
C TYR A 168 -3.63 7.20 -10.87
N GLN A 169 -2.89 6.10 -11.02
CA GLN A 169 -3.47 4.78 -11.21
C GLN A 169 -2.87 3.75 -10.25
N SER A 170 -3.64 2.69 -9.97
CA SER A 170 -3.13 1.48 -9.31
C SER A 170 -2.15 0.72 -10.22
N PHE A 171 -1.43 -0.26 -9.69
CA PHE A 171 -0.52 -1.09 -10.51
C PHE A 171 -1.27 -1.89 -11.58
N ALA A 172 -2.45 -2.43 -11.23
CA ALA A 172 -3.29 -3.15 -12.17
C ALA A 172 -3.73 -2.25 -13.33
N ASP A 173 -4.32 -1.09 -13.00
CA ASP A 173 -4.79 -0.14 -14.01
C ASP A 173 -3.63 0.37 -14.87
N SER A 174 -2.45 0.59 -14.28
CA SER A 174 -1.25 1.03 -15.01
C SER A 174 -0.77 -0.02 -16.00
N THR A 175 -0.70 -1.29 -15.61
CA THR A 175 -0.28 -2.37 -16.52
C THR A 175 -1.29 -2.61 -17.63
N ASP A 176 -2.58 -2.49 -17.34
CA ASP A 176 -3.63 -2.58 -18.36
C ASP A 176 -3.60 -1.38 -19.32
N ALA A 177 -3.38 -0.16 -18.79
CA ALA A 177 -3.23 1.03 -19.61
C ALA A 177 -1.98 0.99 -20.50
N LEU A 178 -0.87 0.39 -20.03
CA LEU A 178 0.31 0.12 -20.85
C LEU A 178 -0.01 -0.86 -21.99
N LYS A 179 -0.66 -2.01 -21.69
CA LYS A 179 -1.09 -2.99 -22.71
C LYS A 179 -1.97 -2.37 -23.78
N ASP A 180 -2.88 -1.49 -23.37
CA ASP A 180 -3.81 -0.80 -24.25
C ASP A 180 -3.19 0.39 -25.02
N GLY A 181 -1.92 0.76 -24.74
CA GLY A 181 -1.26 1.92 -25.33
C GLY A 181 -1.86 3.25 -24.89
N LYS A 182 -2.53 3.30 -23.74
CA LYS A 182 -3.15 4.51 -23.18
C LYS A 182 -2.17 5.36 -22.39
N ILE A 183 -1.10 4.74 -21.88
CA ILE A 183 0.04 5.39 -21.23
C ILE A 183 1.34 4.87 -21.82
N ASP A 184 2.39 5.69 -21.73
CA ASP A 184 3.71 5.39 -22.28
C ASP A 184 4.62 4.69 -21.24
N ALA A 185 4.46 5.04 -19.96
CA ALA A 185 5.27 4.49 -18.87
C ALA A 185 4.50 4.47 -17.54
N ALA A 186 5.00 3.69 -16.56
CA ALA A 186 4.44 3.65 -15.23
C ALA A 186 5.53 3.47 -14.17
N PHE A 187 5.40 4.20 -13.06
CA PHE A 187 6.15 3.97 -11.84
C PHE A 187 5.46 2.91 -10.99
N ILE A 188 6.22 1.92 -10.56
CA ILE A 188 5.79 0.85 -9.64
C ILE A 188 6.84 0.76 -8.54
N VAL A 189 6.46 1.01 -7.30
CA VAL A 189 7.34 0.90 -6.13
C VAL A 189 6.85 -0.23 -5.27
N ALA A 190 7.60 -1.32 -5.27
CA ALA A 190 7.20 -2.57 -4.63
C ALA A 190 8.38 -3.51 -4.44
N GLY A 191 8.19 -4.58 -3.67
CA GLY A 191 9.12 -5.70 -3.66
C GLY A 191 9.18 -6.37 -5.03
N ALA A 192 10.39 -6.68 -5.49
CA ALA A 192 10.61 -7.39 -6.74
C ALA A 192 10.84 -8.90 -6.48
N PRO A 193 10.25 -9.80 -7.29
CA PRO A 193 9.39 -9.54 -8.43
C PRO A 193 7.98 -9.05 -8.03
N THR A 194 7.46 -8.06 -8.76
CA THR A 194 6.13 -7.49 -8.50
C THR A 194 5.08 -8.23 -9.31
N PRO A 195 3.94 -8.68 -8.72
CA PRO A 195 2.92 -9.45 -9.44
C PRO A 195 2.41 -8.77 -10.71
N ALA A 196 2.09 -7.48 -10.66
CA ALA A 196 1.62 -6.72 -11.83
C ALA A 196 2.63 -6.73 -12.99
N ILE A 197 3.93 -6.58 -12.69
CA ILE A 197 4.99 -6.62 -13.72
C ILE A 197 5.16 -8.03 -14.26
N GLN A 198 5.12 -9.06 -13.40
CA GLN A 198 5.19 -10.45 -13.85
C GLN A 198 4.04 -10.77 -14.81
N GLU A 199 2.82 -10.38 -14.47
CA GLU A 199 1.66 -10.57 -15.35
C GLU A 199 1.81 -9.84 -16.68
N LEU A 200 2.23 -8.56 -16.67
CA LEU A 200 2.51 -7.79 -17.88
C LEU A 200 3.51 -8.53 -18.80
N CYS A 201 4.61 -9.04 -18.25
CA CYS A 201 5.65 -9.74 -18.97
C CYS A 201 5.23 -11.12 -19.52
N THR A 202 4.11 -11.70 -19.07
CA THR A 202 3.59 -12.95 -19.64
C THR A 202 2.96 -12.76 -21.01
N THR A 203 2.46 -11.58 -21.31
CA THR A 203 1.66 -11.28 -22.51
C THR A 203 2.30 -10.26 -23.44
N THR A 204 3.28 -9.50 -22.95
CA THR A 204 3.89 -8.38 -23.67
C THR A 204 5.39 -8.29 -23.38
N ASN A 205 6.11 -7.53 -24.23
CA ASN A 205 7.49 -7.14 -23.94
C ASN A 205 7.47 -5.82 -23.16
N ALA A 206 7.81 -5.87 -21.89
CA ALA A 206 8.01 -4.69 -21.07
C ALA A 206 9.50 -4.47 -20.79
N TYR A 207 9.88 -3.20 -20.68
CA TYR A 207 11.27 -2.76 -20.44
C TYR A 207 11.33 -2.01 -19.12
N LEU A 208 12.40 -2.25 -18.36
CA LEU A 208 12.76 -1.40 -17.22
C LEU A 208 13.60 -0.24 -17.74
N VAL A 209 13.15 0.98 -17.46
CA VAL A 209 13.91 2.20 -17.73
C VAL A 209 14.93 2.39 -16.60
N PRO A 210 16.24 2.51 -16.91
CA PRO A 210 17.24 2.72 -15.87
C PRO A 210 17.00 4.03 -15.10
N ILE A 211 17.07 3.94 -13.79
CA ILE A 211 17.14 5.08 -12.88
C ILE A 211 18.59 5.13 -12.39
N ASP A 212 19.42 6.01 -12.95
CA ASP A 212 20.81 6.09 -12.61
C ASP A 212 21.07 6.90 -11.34
N ARG A 213 22.31 6.80 -10.79
CA ARG A 213 22.68 7.53 -9.57
C ARG A 213 22.65 9.05 -9.70
N LYS A 214 22.70 9.58 -10.92
CA LYS A 214 22.61 11.02 -11.17
C LYS A 214 21.17 11.53 -11.12
N SER A 215 20.22 10.62 -11.25
CA SER A 215 18.79 10.90 -11.18
C SER A 215 18.23 10.84 -9.75
N VAL A 216 19.03 10.58 -8.72
CA VAL A 216 18.55 10.30 -7.35
C VAL A 216 19.38 11.00 -6.25
N VAL A 217 20.16 12.05 -6.58
CA VAL A 217 20.99 12.79 -5.60
C VAL A 217 20.42 14.16 -5.30
#